data_eb3d85298c02bb4ff62d40fa89e323a7
#
_entry.id   eb3d85298c02bb4ff62d40fa89e323a7
#
_cell.length_a   1.000
_cell.length_b   1.000
_cell.length_c   1.000
_cell.angle_alpha   90.00
_cell.angle_beta   90.00
_cell.angle_gamma   90.00
#
_symmetry.space_group_name_H-M   'P 1'
#
loop_
_entity.id
_entity.type
_entity.pdbx_description
1 polymer ?
#
loop_
_entity_poly.entity_id
_entity_poly.type
_entity_poly.pdbx_seq_one_letter_code
_entity_poly.pdbx_strand_id
1 'polypeptide(L)'
;MATPLVRKPAVPSRTARAGAGPAPPRRVSLSLLLPALCAVLLVSLVCGAGIGASGLSWSEVLRCLWAGLTGGRIAPDQVPAYTIVWELRFPRAVLAAVVGAGLSAIGVAVQAMVRNALADPFVLGISSGAAVGANAVLIFGAFGTLGIWALSTASFLSALLAMMLVYAIARTARGLTPLRLVLTGTAMYYGFSAVTTFMVFAAERGEAARSAMMWMLGSLGGADWASVPIAAGAVLGGLAHLAWSARRLNALAMGDETAAALGVDAGRLRKELFLVSAAVTGAVVAVSGAIGFVGLMVPHAVRMLVGADHRRLLAVAPLVGAVLLIWVDILSRVVLAPAELPVGVLTAVIGVPCFVLLMRRRSYTFGGA
;
A
#
# COMPACT_ATOMS: atom_id res chain seq x y z
N MET A 1 30.55 0.35 77.61
CA MET A 1 30.06 -0.61 76.62
C MET A 1 30.09 0.04 75.29
N ALA A 2 31.06 -0.28 74.45
CA ALA A 2 31.24 0.31 73.10
C ALA A 2 30.71 -0.63 72.04
N THR A 3 29.77 -0.14 71.23
CA THR A 3 29.13 -0.87 70.10
C THR A 3 30.11 -1.01 68.94
N PRO A 4 30.32 -2.20 68.36
CA PRO A 4 31.25 -2.36 67.25
C PRO A 4 30.64 -1.85 65.95
N LEU A 5 31.42 -1.02 65.24
CA LEU A 5 31.15 -0.53 63.88
C LEU A 5 31.19 -1.70 62.85
N VAL A 6 30.05 -2.02 62.26
CA VAL A 6 29.93 -2.99 61.17
C VAL A 6 30.52 -2.34 59.90
N ARG A 7 31.68 -2.84 59.43
CA ARG A 7 32.26 -2.51 58.12
C ARG A 7 31.36 -3.05 56.99
N LYS A 8 30.84 -2.13 56.15
CA LYS A 8 30.19 -2.49 54.88
C LYS A 8 31.24 -3.16 53.97
N PRO A 9 30.93 -4.27 53.32
CA PRO A 9 31.79 -4.87 52.33
C PRO A 9 31.94 -3.96 51.10
N ALA A 10 33.18 -3.79 50.62
CA ALA A 10 33.46 -3.04 49.40
C ALA A 10 32.85 -3.75 48.18
N VAL A 11 32.00 -3.04 47.45
CA VAL A 11 31.45 -3.50 46.19
C VAL A 11 32.58 -3.45 45.14
N PRO A 12 32.95 -4.58 44.49
CA PRO A 12 33.99 -4.55 43.47
C PRO A 12 33.48 -3.74 42.28
N SER A 13 34.21 -2.69 41.91
CA SER A 13 34.01 -1.92 40.72
C SER A 13 34.27 -2.82 39.49
N ARG A 14 33.21 -3.45 38.96
CA ARG A 14 33.24 -4.03 37.63
C ARG A 14 33.37 -2.88 36.62
N THR A 15 34.59 -2.57 36.22
CA THR A 15 34.85 -1.91 34.95
C THR A 15 34.34 -2.85 33.82
N ALA A 16 33.07 -2.79 33.53
CA ALA A 16 32.51 -3.43 32.35
C ALA A 16 33.22 -2.79 31.16
N ARG A 17 34.16 -3.52 30.54
CA ARG A 17 34.53 -3.23 29.16
C ARG A 17 33.25 -3.10 28.36
N ALA A 18 32.94 -1.87 27.96
CA ALA A 18 31.91 -1.61 26.98
C ALA A 18 32.30 -2.38 25.70
N GLY A 19 31.84 -3.60 25.58
CA GLY A 19 31.95 -4.36 24.34
C GLY A 19 31.36 -3.49 23.25
N ALA A 20 32.15 -3.18 22.23
CA ALA A 20 31.70 -2.47 21.05
C ALA A 20 30.47 -3.18 20.56
N GLY A 21 29.30 -2.55 20.72
CA GLY A 21 28.04 -3.06 20.19
C GLY A 21 28.20 -3.33 18.69
N PRO A 22 27.44 -4.26 18.11
CA PRO A 22 27.54 -4.57 16.69
C PRO A 22 27.44 -3.28 15.89
N ALA A 23 28.42 -3.04 14.99
CA ALA A 23 28.46 -1.86 14.15
C ALA A 23 27.10 -1.66 13.46
N PRO A 24 26.56 -0.44 13.45
CA PRO A 24 25.27 -0.19 12.82
C PRO A 24 25.32 -0.66 11.35
N PRO A 25 24.29 -1.36 10.86
CA PRO A 25 24.29 -1.86 9.49
C PRO A 25 24.56 -0.70 8.53
N ARG A 26 25.48 -0.90 7.58
CA ARG A 26 25.82 0.11 6.56
C ARG A 26 24.54 0.51 5.83
N ARG A 27 24.07 1.72 6.06
CA ARG A 27 22.90 2.27 5.37
C ARG A 27 23.27 2.53 3.93
N VAL A 28 22.45 2.02 3.00
CA VAL A 28 22.62 2.28 1.57
C VAL A 28 22.49 3.78 1.30
N SER A 29 23.36 4.34 0.47
CA SER A 29 23.30 5.74 0.08
C SER A 29 22.09 5.99 -0.81
N LEU A 30 21.26 6.97 -0.46
CA LEU A 30 20.08 7.34 -1.27
C LEU A 30 20.48 7.90 -2.65
N SER A 31 21.64 8.52 -2.78
CA SER A 31 22.11 9.11 -4.04
C SER A 31 22.36 8.07 -5.14
N LEU A 32 22.65 6.82 -4.77
CA LEU A 32 22.78 5.70 -5.72
C LEU A 32 21.50 4.88 -5.82
N LEU A 33 20.80 4.71 -4.69
CA LEU A 33 19.61 3.85 -4.63
C LEU A 33 18.44 4.44 -5.42
N LEU A 34 18.17 5.74 -5.32
CA LEU A 34 17.04 6.36 -5.99
C LEU A 34 17.16 6.33 -7.52
N PRO A 35 18.29 6.76 -8.15
CA PRO A 35 18.44 6.61 -9.60
C PRO A 35 18.36 5.17 -10.08
N ALA A 36 18.92 4.21 -9.31
CA ALA A 36 18.83 2.79 -9.63
C ALA A 36 17.36 2.30 -9.62
N LEU A 37 16.59 2.66 -8.58
CA LEU A 37 15.16 2.31 -8.50
C LEU A 37 14.34 2.98 -9.60
N CYS A 38 14.62 4.23 -9.96
CA CYS A 38 13.96 4.90 -11.10
C CYS A 38 14.28 4.18 -12.41
N ALA A 39 15.52 3.78 -12.64
CA ALA A 39 15.89 3.01 -13.83
C ALA A 39 15.17 1.64 -13.85
N VAL A 40 15.14 0.92 -12.73
CA VAL A 40 14.41 -0.34 -12.59
C VAL A 40 12.91 -0.14 -12.84
N LEU A 41 12.32 0.94 -12.33
CA LEU A 41 10.90 1.26 -12.55
C LEU A 41 10.61 1.49 -14.05
N LEU A 42 11.45 2.28 -14.75
CA LEU A 42 11.30 2.51 -16.19
C LEU A 42 11.40 1.20 -16.98
N VAL A 43 12.40 0.37 -16.68
CA VAL A 43 12.53 -0.96 -17.30
C VAL A 43 11.31 -1.81 -17.01
N SER A 44 10.81 -1.82 -15.76
CA SER A 44 9.62 -2.59 -15.36
C SER A 44 8.37 -2.13 -16.12
N LEU A 45 8.18 -0.83 -16.36
CA LEU A 45 7.07 -0.30 -17.16
C LEU A 45 7.14 -0.79 -18.62
N VAL A 46 8.32 -0.79 -19.22
CA VAL A 46 8.52 -1.33 -20.58
C VAL A 46 8.25 -2.83 -20.61
N CYS A 47 8.74 -3.58 -19.60
CA CYS A 47 8.45 -5.00 -19.45
C CYS A 47 6.93 -5.26 -19.26
N GLY A 48 6.25 -4.43 -18.47
CA GLY A 48 4.80 -4.50 -18.26
C GLY A 48 3.98 -4.34 -19.54
N ALA A 49 4.44 -3.46 -20.44
CA ALA A 49 3.87 -3.27 -21.76
C ALA A 49 4.20 -4.41 -22.76
N GLY A 50 5.40 -4.99 -22.66
CA GLY A 50 5.88 -6.03 -23.60
C GLY A 50 5.45 -7.44 -23.25
N ILE A 51 5.56 -7.83 -21.96
CA ILE A 51 5.36 -9.21 -21.54
C ILE A 51 3.85 -9.54 -21.43
N GLY A 52 3.43 -10.62 -22.08
CA GLY A 52 2.03 -11.11 -22.04
C GLY A 52 1.80 -12.21 -23.08
N ALA A 53 0.57 -12.73 -23.16
CA ALA A 53 0.21 -13.87 -23.99
C ALA A 53 0.37 -13.66 -25.52
N SER A 54 0.38 -12.39 -26.01
CA SER A 54 0.67 -12.11 -27.41
C SER A 54 2.18 -12.01 -27.62
N GLY A 55 2.74 -12.80 -28.52
CA GLY A 55 4.17 -12.90 -28.84
C GLY A 55 4.72 -11.70 -29.63
N LEU A 56 4.53 -10.46 -29.12
CA LEU A 56 5.04 -9.24 -29.75
C LEU A 56 6.57 -9.13 -29.61
N SER A 57 7.25 -8.72 -30.66
CA SER A 57 8.68 -8.45 -30.62
C SER A 57 8.98 -7.18 -29.83
N TRP A 58 10.13 -7.12 -29.16
CA TRP A 58 10.54 -5.92 -28.42
C TRP A 58 10.65 -4.67 -29.29
N SER A 59 11.02 -4.82 -30.57
CA SER A 59 11.07 -3.72 -31.52
C SER A 59 9.67 -3.14 -31.82
N GLU A 60 8.65 -3.97 -31.89
CA GLU A 60 7.26 -3.53 -32.05
C GLU A 60 6.77 -2.83 -30.78
N VAL A 61 7.04 -3.42 -29.60
CA VAL A 61 6.66 -2.82 -28.31
C VAL A 61 7.26 -1.42 -28.17
N LEU A 62 8.57 -1.25 -28.44
CA LEU A 62 9.22 0.05 -28.31
C LEU A 62 8.69 1.07 -29.35
N ARG A 63 8.40 0.64 -30.58
CA ARG A 63 7.76 1.50 -31.58
C ARG A 63 6.38 1.95 -31.16
N CYS A 64 5.54 1.04 -30.65
CA CYS A 64 4.20 1.37 -30.17
C CYS A 64 4.24 2.34 -28.98
N LEU A 65 5.15 2.11 -28.01
CA LEU A 65 5.34 3.03 -26.89
C LEU A 65 5.81 4.41 -27.34
N TRP A 66 6.77 4.45 -28.26
CA TRP A 66 7.26 5.71 -28.82
C TRP A 66 6.16 6.48 -29.57
N ALA A 67 5.41 5.77 -30.42
CA ALA A 67 4.29 6.38 -31.17
C ALA A 67 3.20 6.92 -30.21
N GLY A 68 2.85 6.17 -29.17
CA GLY A 68 1.88 6.63 -28.17
C GLY A 68 2.35 7.85 -27.37
N LEU A 69 3.64 7.91 -26.99
CA LEU A 69 4.21 9.04 -26.26
C LEU A 69 4.36 10.30 -27.11
N THR A 70 4.64 10.17 -28.43
CA THR A 70 4.92 11.30 -29.33
C THR A 70 3.75 11.68 -30.23
N GLY A 71 2.64 10.93 -30.18
CA GLY A 71 1.53 11.11 -31.14
C GLY A 71 1.88 10.70 -32.58
N GLY A 72 2.83 9.76 -32.72
CA GLY A 72 3.32 9.30 -34.03
C GLY A 72 2.26 8.53 -34.82
N ARG A 73 2.43 8.48 -36.14
CA ARG A 73 1.56 7.72 -37.05
C ARG A 73 1.85 6.22 -36.92
N ILE A 74 0.79 5.43 -36.91
CA ILE A 74 0.84 3.97 -36.84
C ILE A 74 0.38 3.43 -38.20
N ALA A 75 1.16 2.50 -38.75
CA ALA A 75 0.79 1.83 -39.99
C ALA A 75 -0.42 0.90 -39.77
N PRO A 76 -1.33 0.73 -40.75
CA PRO A 76 -2.54 -0.06 -40.57
C PRO A 76 -2.33 -1.50 -40.09
N ASP A 77 -1.24 -2.12 -40.50
CA ASP A 77 -0.79 -3.46 -40.10
C ASP A 77 -0.31 -3.53 -38.62
N GLN A 78 0.05 -2.41 -38.03
CA GLN A 78 0.55 -2.28 -36.65
C GLN A 78 -0.55 -1.87 -35.63
N VAL A 79 -1.76 -1.53 -36.09
CA VAL A 79 -2.87 -1.10 -35.23
C VAL A 79 -3.19 -2.15 -34.14
N PRO A 80 -3.25 -3.46 -34.42
CA PRO A 80 -3.51 -4.46 -33.38
C PRO A 80 -2.43 -4.48 -32.30
N ALA A 81 -1.16 -4.40 -32.69
CA ALA A 81 -0.03 -4.34 -31.75
C ALA A 81 -0.07 -3.07 -30.88
N TYR A 82 -0.38 -1.93 -31.50
CA TYR A 82 -0.54 -0.66 -30.79
C TYR A 82 -1.65 -0.69 -29.77
N THR A 83 -2.83 -1.21 -30.13
CA THR A 83 -3.96 -1.37 -29.20
C THR A 83 -3.55 -2.23 -27.99
N ILE A 84 -2.87 -3.35 -28.24
CA ILE A 84 -2.42 -4.23 -27.14
C ILE A 84 -1.42 -3.53 -26.24
N VAL A 85 -0.43 -2.85 -26.81
CA VAL A 85 0.66 -2.24 -26.05
C VAL A 85 0.22 -0.95 -25.38
N TRP A 86 -0.35 0.01 -26.16
CA TRP A 86 -0.63 1.37 -25.69
C TRP A 86 -1.97 1.53 -25.00
N GLU A 87 -3.03 0.84 -25.50
CA GLU A 87 -4.38 1.02 -24.94
C GLU A 87 -4.69 0.04 -23.81
N LEU A 88 -4.05 -1.15 -23.80
CA LEU A 88 -4.37 -2.18 -22.80
C LEU A 88 -3.23 -2.38 -21.79
N ARG A 89 -1.99 -2.66 -22.25
CA ARG A 89 -0.92 -3.09 -21.34
C ARG A 89 -0.21 -1.95 -20.64
N PHE A 90 0.07 -0.86 -21.35
CA PHE A 90 0.84 0.24 -20.78
C PHE A 90 0.05 1.01 -19.71
N PRO A 91 -1.25 1.39 -19.90
CA PRO A 91 -2.05 1.98 -18.81
C PRO A 91 -2.14 1.05 -17.60
N ARG A 92 -2.24 -0.26 -17.84
CA ARG A 92 -2.26 -1.27 -16.76
C ARG A 92 -0.93 -1.31 -15.98
N ALA A 93 0.20 -1.26 -16.66
CA ALA A 93 1.52 -1.19 -16.02
C ALA A 93 1.70 0.13 -15.23
N VAL A 94 1.24 1.26 -15.79
CA VAL A 94 1.26 2.55 -15.11
C VAL A 94 0.34 2.53 -13.89
N LEU A 95 -0.87 1.98 -14.01
CA LEU A 95 -1.79 1.84 -12.89
C LEU A 95 -1.21 0.93 -11.80
N ALA A 96 -0.55 -0.18 -12.17
CA ALA A 96 0.17 -1.04 -11.23
C ALA A 96 1.23 -0.25 -10.44
N ALA A 97 2.03 0.58 -11.14
CA ALA A 97 3.01 1.44 -10.50
C ALA A 97 2.37 2.41 -9.50
N VAL A 98 1.30 3.09 -9.91
CA VAL A 98 0.56 4.06 -9.07
C VAL A 98 -0.03 3.39 -7.84
N VAL A 99 -0.72 2.26 -8.03
CA VAL A 99 -1.34 1.48 -6.95
C VAL A 99 -0.28 0.98 -5.97
N GLY A 100 0.81 0.39 -6.46
CA GLY A 100 1.91 -0.11 -5.65
C GLY A 100 2.60 1.00 -4.85
N ALA A 101 2.84 2.14 -5.48
CA ALA A 101 3.40 3.33 -4.82
C ALA A 101 2.46 3.85 -3.72
N GLY A 102 1.18 3.98 -4.03
CA GLY A 102 0.15 4.48 -3.10
C GLY A 102 0.01 3.58 -1.88
N LEU A 103 -0.19 2.27 -2.07
CA LEU A 103 -0.32 1.31 -0.97
C LEU A 103 0.93 1.29 -0.08
N SER A 104 2.13 1.33 -0.68
CA SER A 104 3.38 1.35 0.07
C SER A 104 3.54 2.64 0.88
N ALA A 105 3.22 3.79 0.30
CA ALA A 105 3.29 5.08 1.00
C ALA A 105 2.32 5.14 2.19
N ILE A 106 1.07 4.70 1.97
CA ILE A 106 0.07 4.65 3.03
C ILE A 106 0.45 3.61 4.09
N GLY A 107 1.05 2.49 3.69
CA GLY A 107 1.63 1.53 4.63
C GLY A 107 2.63 2.19 5.59
N VAL A 108 3.55 3.03 5.09
CA VAL A 108 4.48 3.80 5.94
C VAL A 108 3.72 4.69 6.94
N ALA A 109 2.69 5.40 6.47
CA ALA A 109 1.89 6.31 7.30
C ALA A 109 1.10 5.57 8.39
N VAL A 110 0.42 4.47 8.02
CA VAL A 110 -0.39 3.65 8.95
C VAL A 110 0.50 2.99 10.01
N GLN A 111 1.65 2.42 9.61
CA GLN A 111 2.62 1.86 10.55
C GLN A 111 3.13 2.89 11.57
N ALA A 112 3.36 4.14 11.15
CA ALA A 112 3.75 5.22 12.05
C ALA A 112 2.58 5.65 12.95
N MET A 113 1.36 5.79 12.40
CA MET A 113 0.16 6.21 13.11
C MET A 113 -0.23 5.23 14.22
N VAL A 114 -0.12 3.93 13.95
CA VAL A 114 -0.45 2.84 14.89
C VAL A 114 0.76 2.44 15.74
N ARG A 115 1.95 2.93 15.40
CA ARG A 115 3.23 2.53 16.02
C ARG A 115 3.46 1.02 16.00
N ASN A 116 3.10 0.40 14.90
CA ASN A 116 3.29 -1.03 14.69
C ASN A 116 3.76 -1.27 13.25
N ALA A 117 4.97 -1.83 13.09
CA ALA A 117 5.54 -2.15 11.78
C ALA A 117 4.75 -3.22 10.99
N LEU A 118 3.84 -3.92 11.66
CA LEU A 118 2.98 -4.97 11.11
C LEU A 118 1.57 -4.47 10.79
N ALA A 119 1.32 -3.17 10.88
CA ALA A 119 0.02 -2.61 10.53
C ALA A 119 -0.14 -2.53 9.00
N ASP A 120 -1.26 -3.05 8.52
CA ASP A 120 -1.70 -2.95 7.14
C ASP A 120 -2.79 -1.88 7.02
N PRO A 121 -2.81 -1.05 5.97
CA PRO A 121 -3.90 -0.10 5.73
C PRO A 121 -5.30 -0.74 5.73
N PHE A 122 -5.42 -1.99 5.33
CA PHE A 122 -6.70 -2.70 5.25
C PHE A 122 -7.30 -3.05 6.61
N VAL A 123 -6.47 -3.14 7.67
CA VAL A 123 -6.96 -3.31 9.06
C VAL A 123 -7.88 -2.16 9.50
N LEU A 124 -7.82 -1.00 8.82
CA LEU A 124 -8.71 0.12 9.08
C LEU A 124 -10.13 -0.05 8.47
N GLY A 125 -10.42 -1.17 7.82
CA GLY A 125 -11.73 -1.44 7.22
C GLY A 125 -12.01 -0.75 5.88
N ILE A 126 -11.03 -0.08 5.28
CA ILE A 126 -11.20 0.69 4.03
C ILE A 126 -11.59 -0.23 2.88
N SER A 127 -10.85 -1.32 2.71
CA SER A 127 -11.04 -2.26 1.60
C SER A 127 -12.38 -3.00 1.67
N SER A 128 -12.78 -3.45 2.86
CA SER A 128 -14.08 -4.12 3.06
C SER A 128 -15.24 -3.13 2.88
N GLY A 129 -15.07 -1.88 3.30
CA GLY A 129 -16.02 -0.82 3.01
C GLY A 129 -16.15 -0.53 1.52
N ALA A 130 -15.03 -0.43 0.78
CA ALA A 130 -15.03 -0.29 -0.68
C ALA A 130 -15.77 -1.44 -1.37
N ALA A 131 -15.59 -2.66 -0.87
CA ALA A 131 -16.25 -3.85 -1.42
C ALA A 131 -17.79 -3.81 -1.29
N VAL A 132 -18.33 -3.19 -0.24
CA VAL A 132 -19.79 -2.97 -0.13
C VAL A 132 -20.28 -2.11 -1.28
N GLY A 133 -19.60 -0.99 -1.59
CA GLY A 133 -19.97 -0.13 -2.71
C GLY A 133 -19.82 -0.81 -4.06
N ALA A 134 -18.74 -1.55 -4.28
CA ALA A 134 -18.52 -2.32 -5.49
C ALA A 134 -19.62 -3.37 -5.70
N ASN A 135 -19.97 -4.14 -4.67
CA ASN A 135 -20.99 -5.16 -4.74
C ASN A 135 -22.39 -4.56 -4.96
N ALA A 136 -22.65 -3.35 -4.42
CA ALA A 136 -23.90 -2.65 -4.71
C ALA A 136 -24.07 -2.35 -6.21
N VAL A 137 -22.97 -2.00 -6.89
CA VAL A 137 -22.99 -1.79 -8.36
C VAL A 137 -23.07 -3.11 -9.10
N LEU A 138 -22.20 -4.07 -8.79
CA LEU A 138 -22.03 -5.31 -9.57
C LEU A 138 -23.24 -6.25 -9.45
N ILE A 139 -23.85 -6.31 -8.25
CA ILE A 139 -24.95 -7.24 -7.97
C ILE A 139 -26.31 -6.57 -8.22
N PHE A 140 -26.48 -5.33 -7.73
CA PHE A 140 -27.78 -4.66 -7.74
C PHE A 140 -27.90 -3.53 -8.77
N GLY A 141 -26.83 -3.24 -9.54
CA GLY A 141 -26.84 -2.18 -10.55
C GLY A 141 -26.95 -0.76 -9.97
N ALA A 142 -26.59 -0.57 -8.70
CA ALA A 142 -26.60 0.74 -8.06
C ALA A 142 -25.72 1.73 -8.84
N PHE A 143 -26.09 3.03 -8.81
CA PHE A 143 -25.35 4.10 -9.52
C PHE A 143 -25.25 3.91 -11.05
N GLY A 144 -26.13 3.12 -11.68
CA GLY A 144 -26.09 2.84 -13.12
C GLY A 144 -26.12 4.08 -14.01
N THR A 145 -26.65 5.21 -13.54
CA THR A 145 -26.63 6.50 -14.24
C THR A 145 -25.22 7.08 -14.45
N LEU A 146 -24.22 6.63 -13.67
CA LEU A 146 -22.83 7.05 -13.80
C LEU A 146 -22.03 6.26 -14.86
N GLY A 147 -22.66 5.27 -15.52
CA GLY A 147 -22.02 4.46 -16.56
C GLY A 147 -20.72 3.80 -16.06
N ILE A 148 -19.63 3.96 -16.82
CA ILE A 148 -18.32 3.35 -16.51
C ILE A 148 -17.73 3.81 -15.17
N TRP A 149 -18.15 4.95 -14.64
CA TRP A 149 -17.67 5.49 -13.36
C TRP A 149 -18.42 4.97 -12.13
N ALA A 150 -19.52 4.22 -12.34
CA ALA A 150 -20.37 3.74 -11.25
C ALA A 150 -19.57 2.93 -10.21
N LEU A 151 -18.80 1.96 -10.69
CA LEU A 151 -18.01 1.05 -9.83
C LEU A 151 -16.98 1.79 -8.98
N SER A 152 -16.15 2.62 -9.62
CA SER A 152 -15.10 3.37 -8.93
C SER A 152 -15.69 4.40 -7.97
N THR A 153 -16.75 5.11 -8.37
CA THR A 153 -17.41 6.11 -7.52
C THR A 153 -18.05 5.47 -6.30
N ALA A 154 -18.82 4.40 -6.49
CA ALA A 154 -19.49 3.69 -5.39
C ALA A 154 -18.47 3.10 -4.40
N SER A 155 -17.41 2.46 -4.92
CA SER A 155 -16.34 1.89 -4.08
C SER A 155 -15.62 2.97 -3.29
N PHE A 156 -15.27 4.09 -3.92
CA PHE A 156 -14.61 5.21 -3.26
C PHE A 156 -15.48 5.83 -2.16
N LEU A 157 -16.75 6.15 -2.46
CA LEU A 157 -17.68 6.74 -1.49
C LEU A 157 -17.94 5.80 -0.31
N SER A 158 -18.09 4.50 -0.59
CA SER A 158 -18.29 3.49 0.46
C SER A 158 -17.04 3.31 1.32
N ALA A 159 -15.84 3.38 0.73
CA ALA A 159 -14.58 3.41 1.48
C ALA A 159 -14.49 4.62 2.41
N LEU A 160 -14.86 5.80 1.92
CA LEU A 160 -14.89 7.03 2.74
C LEU A 160 -15.94 6.92 3.87
N LEU A 161 -17.12 6.39 3.58
CA LEU A 161 -18.15 6.16 4.59
C LEU A 161 -17.65 5.19 5.67
N ALA A 162 -17.03 4.08 5.27
CA ALA A 162 -16.44 3.13 6.20
C ALA A 162 -15.41 3.80 7.12
N MET A 163 -14.55 4.63 6.54
CA MET A 163 -13.55 5.37 7.32
C MET A 163 -14.18 6.41 8.25
N MET A 164 -15.22 7.11 7.81
CA MET A 164 -15.97 8.03 8.69
C MET A 164 -16.58 7.28 9.88
N LEU A 165 -17.13 6.09 9.66
CA LEU A 165 -17.67 5.25 10.74
C LEU A 165 -16.56 4.79 11.71
N VAL A 166 -15.42 4.31 11.18
CA VAL A 166 -14.27 3.95 12.02
C VAL A 166 -13.80 5.15 12.83
N TYR A 167 -13.69 6.34 12.22
CA TYR A 167 -13.30 7.55 12.90
C TYR A 167 -14.30 7.93 14.01
N ALA A 168 -15.59 7.93 13.70
CA ALA A 168 -16.64 8.29 14.66
C ALA A 168 -16.64 7.39 15.89
N ILE A 169 -16.45 6.08 15.70
CA ILE A 169 -16.44 5.08 16.78
C ILE A 169 -15.11 5.12 17.56
N ALA A 170 -13.97 5.26 16.87
CA ALA A 170 -12.66 5.24 17.51
C ALA A 170 -12.33 6.54 18.27
N ARG A 171 -12.97 7.67 17.89
CA ARG A 171 -12.73 8.99 18.49
C ARG A 171 -13.20 9.03 19.95
N THR A 172 -12.37 9.61 20.81
CA THR A 172 -12.68 9.91 22.21
C THR A 172 -12.47 11.39 22.50
N ALA A 173 -12.85 11.82 23.71
CA ALA A 173 -12.52 13.18 24.20
C ALA A 173 -11.01 13.47 24.21
N ARG A 174 -10.18 12.40 24.33
CA ARG A 174 -8.71 12.48 24.31
C ARG A 174 -8.11 12.30 22.89
N GLY A 175 -8.94 12.23 21.83
CA GLY A 175 -8.52 12.04 20.45
C GLY A 175 -8.49 10.58 20.01
N LEU A 176 -7.74 10.30 18.93
CA LEU A 176 -7.56 8.96 18.36
C LEU A 176 -6.35 8.26 19.00
N THR A 177 -6.57 7.07 19.53
CA THR A 177 -5.47 6.23 20.05
C THR A 177 -5.19 5.05 19.10
N PRO A 178 -3.92 4.58 18.98
CA PRO A 178 -3.55 3.46 18.12
C PRO A 178 -4.39 2.21 18.35
N LEU A 179 -4.56 1.82 19.61
CA LEU A 179 -5.32 0.62 19.97
C LEU A 179 -6.78 0.68 19.52
N ARG A 180 -7.45 1.82 19.75
CA ARG A 180 -8.86 1.98 19.34
C ARG A 180 -9.03 2.00 17.82
N LEU A 181 -8.09 2.61 17.10
CA LEU A 181 -8.11 2.58 15.63
C LEU A 181 -8.04 1.15 15.11
N VAL A 182 -7.13 0.33 15.63
CA VAL A 182 -6.99 -1.06 15.22
C VAL A 182 -8.22 -1.88 15.59
N LEU A 183 -8.68 -1.80 16.85
CA LEU A 183 -9.84 -2.58 17.30
C LEU A 183 -11.11 -2.20 16.54
N THR A 184 -11.37 -0.89 16.38
CA THR A 184 -12.55 -0.43 15.62
C THR A 184 -12.44 -0.80 14.16
N GLY A 185 -11.26 -0.59 13.54
CA GLY A 185 -11.02 -0.97 12.15
C GLY A 185 -11.25 -2.45 11.91
N THR A 186 -10.72 -3.31 12.79
CA THR A 186 -10.93 -4.77 12.72
C THR A 186 -12.40 -5.14 12.87
N ALA A 187 -13.11 -4.56 13.85
CA ALA A 187 -14.54 -4.81 14.03
C ALA A 187 -15.35 -4.40 12.78
N MET A 188 -15.05 -3.22 12.20
CA MET A 188 -15.70 -2.74 10.98
C MET A 188 -15.33 -3.58 9.75
N TYR A 189 -14.08 -4.08 9.67
CA TYR A 189 -13.69 -5.02 8.63
C TYR A 189 -14.58 -6.27 8.64
N TYR A 190 -14.78 -6.90 9.78
CA TYR A 190 -15.68 -8.06 9.89
C TYR A 190 -17.14 -7.71 9.60
N GLY A 191 -17.61 -6.54 10.06
CA GLY A 191 -18.96 -6.07 9.79
C GLY A 191 -19.21 -5.88 8.29
N PHE A 192 -18.35 -5.12 7.60
CA PHE A 192 -18.47 -4.93 6.15
C PHE A 192 -18.24 -6.22 5.36
N SER A 193 -17.35 -7.11 5.83
CA SER A 193 -17.14 -8.42 5.22
C SER A 193 -18.40 -9.29 5.31
N ALA A 194 -19.09 -9.26 6.43
CA ALA A 194 -20.38 -9.95 6.56
C ALA A 194 -21.44 -9.40 5.61
N VAL A 195 -21.52 -8.05 5.47
CA VAL A 195 -22.41 -7.40 4.51
C VAL A 195 -22.09 -7.82 3.07
N THR A 196 -20.83 -7.77 2.66
CA THR A 196 -20.41 -8.16 1.30
C THR A 196 -20.68 -9.64 1.04
N THR A 197 -20.42 -10.53 2.01
CA THR A 197 -20.74 -11.96 1.89
C THR A 197 -22.25 -12.19 1.74
N PHE A 198 -23.06 -11.46 2.52
CA PHE A 198 -24.52 -11.53 2.39
C PHE A 198 -24.99 -11.04 1.01
N MET A 199 -24.44 -9.93 0.49
CA MET A 199 -24.77 -9.42 -0.84
C MET A 199 -24.43 -10.43 -1.93
N VAL A 200 -23.28 -11.10 -1.86
CA VAL A 200 -22.89 -12.15 -2.81
C VAL A 200 -23.82 -13.37 -2.69
N PHE A 201 -24.18 -13.76 -1.47
CA PHE A 201 -25.15 -14.85 -1.25
C PHE A 201 -26.54 -14.52 -1.80
N ALA A 202 -26.97 -13.27 -1.65
CA ALA A 202 -28.29 -12.79 -2.12
C ALA A 202 -28.32 -12.47 -3.63
N ALA A 203 -27.21 -12.65 -4.37
CA ALA A 203 -27.15 -12.36 -5.80
C ALA A 203 -27.99 -13.37 -6.58
N GLU A 204 -29.02 -12.89 -7.29
CA GLU A 204 -29.91 -13.73 -8.12
C GLU A 204 -29.20 -14.33 -9.34
N ARG A 205 -28.16 -13.61 -9.85
CA ARG A 205 -27.39 -14.02 -11.02
C ARG A 205 -25.99 -14.49 -10.60
N GLY A 206 -25.65 -15.75 -10.89
CA GLY A 206 -24.34 -16.33 -10.57
C GLY A 206 -23.17 -15.58 -11.22
N GLU A 207 -23.39 -14.96 -12.39
CA GLU A 207 -22.37 -14.13 -13.05
C GLU A 207 -22.06 -12.84 -12.27
N ALA A 208 -23.08 -12.17 -11.71
CA ALA A 208 -22.92 -11.01 -10.88
C ALA A 208 -22.15 -11.35 -9.58
N ALA A 209 -22.51 -12.48 -8.95
CA ALA A 209 -21.78 -12.98 -7.79
C ALA A 209 -20.30 -13.27 -8.11
N ARG A 210 -20.02 -13.90 -9.26
CA ARG A 210 -18.66 -14.17 -9.72
C ARG A 210 -17.87 -12.88 -9.96
N SER A 211 -18.47 -11.90 -10.63
CA SER A 211 -17.85 -10.59 -10.88
C SER A 211 -17.52 -9.86 -9.58
N ALA A 212 -18.43 -9.87 -8.60
CA ALA A 212 -18.22 -9.32 -7.27
C ALA A 212 -17.07 -10.02 -6.54
N MET A 213 -17.01 -11.35 -6.56
CA MET A 213 -15.90 -12.11 -5.97
C MET A 213 -14.57 -11.80 -6.66
N MET A 214 -14.53 -11.72 -7.99
CA MET A 214 -13.30 -11.37 -8.73
C MET A 214 -12.81 -9.97 -8.41
N TRP A 215 -13.72 -9.00 -8.28
CA TRP A 215 -13.37 -7.64 -7.87
C TRP A 215 -12.78 -7.61 -6.44
N MET A 216 -13.34 -8.38 -5.50
CA MET A 216 -12.85 -8.49 -4.12
C MET A 216 -11.44 -9.10 -4.03
N LEU A 217 -11.05 -9.92 -5.01
CA LEU A 217 -9.70 -10.50 -5.07
C LEU A 217 -8.64 -9.54 -5.63
N GLY A 218 -9.06 -8.39 -6.17
CA GLY A 218 -8.18 -7.38 -6.74
C GLY A 218 -7.65 -7.74 -8.13
N SER A 219 -7.81 -6.83 -9.07
CA SER A 219 -7.37 -6.97 -10.44
C SER A 219 -7.03 -5.61 -11.05
N LEU A 220 -6.08 -5.61 -11.97
CA LEU A 220 -5.72 -4.44 -12.78
C LEU A 220 -6.21 -4.59 -14.24
N GLY A 221 -6.99 -5.63 -14.54
CA GLY A 221 -7.47 -5.93 -15.89
C GLY A 221 -8.41 -4.87 -16.49
N GLY A 222 -9.07 -4.07 -15.65
CA GLY A 222 -9.92 -2.95 -16.09
C GLY A 222 -9.19 -1.61 -16.22
N ALA A 223 -7.86 -1.60 -16.21
CA ALA A 223 -7.09 -0.37 -16.32
C ALA A 223 -7.21 0.27 -17.71
N ASP A 224 -7.48 1.56 -17.73
CA ASP A 224 -7.55 2.40 -18.92
C ASP A 224 -6.88 3.76 -18.67
N TRP A 225 -6.66 4.53 -19.74
CA TRP A 225 -6.06 5.88 -19.63
C TRP A 225 -6.95 6.88 -18.89
N ALA A 226 -8.24 6.62 -18.71
CA ALA A 226 -9.14 7.50 -17.99
C ALA A 226 -9.03 7.32 -16.47
N SER A 227 -8.79 6.10 -15.99
CA SER A 227 -8.66 5.77 -14.57
C SER A 227 -7.30 6.15 -13.98
N VAL A 228 -6.21 6.09 -14.77
CA VAL A 228 -4.84 6.37 -14.33
C VAL A 228 -4.66 7.77 -13.73
N PRO A 229 -5.10 8.88 -14.35
CA PRO A 229 -4.88 10.23 -13.80
C PRO A 229 -5.55 10.45 -12.45
N ILE A 230 -6.71 9.85 -12.22
CA ILE A 230 -7.47 10.00 -10.98
C ILE A 230 -6.70 9.32 -9.83
N ALA A 231 -6.30 8.08 -10.04
CA ALA A 231 -5.51 7.34 -9.06
C ALA A 231 -4.14 8.00 -8.83
N ALA A 232 -3.46 8.42 -9.91
CA ALA A 232 -2.18 9.11 -9.83
C ALA A 232 -2.28 10.44 -9.07
N GLY A 233 -3.31 11.24 -9.33
CA GLY A 233 -3.55 12.49 -8.61
C GLY A 233 -3.73 12.29 -7.11
N ALA A 234 -4.54 11.29 -6.71
CA ALA A 234 -4.74 10.95 -5.31
C ALA A 234 -3.43 10.45 -4.64
N VAL A 235 -2.69 9.58 -5.32
CA VAL A 235 -1.41 9.04 -4.81
C VAL A 235 -0.35 10.11 -4.72
N LEU A 236 -0.17 10.94 -5.74
CA LEU A 236 0.81 12.04 -5.74
C LEU A 236 0.49 13.09 -4.68
N GLY A 237 -0.80 13.47 -4.54
CA GLY A 237 -1.24 14.37 -3.48
C GLY A 237 -0.98 13.80 -2.07
N GLY A 238 -1.28 12.52 -1.88
CA GLY A 238 -0.98 11.79 -0.64
C GLY A 238 0.51 11.72 -0.35
N LEU A 239 1.33 11.37 -1.35
CA LEU A 239 2.80 11.34 -1.24
C LEU A 239 3.38 12.71 -0.88
N ALA A 240 2.91 13.77 -1.53
CA ALA A 240 3.35 15.14 -1.24
C ALA A 240 3.04 15.52 0.22
N HIS A 241 1.82 15.23 0.70
CA HIS A 241 1.43 15.47 2.09
C HIS A 241 2.27 14.65 3.08
N LEU A 242 2.50 13.36 2.80
CA LEU A 242 3.30 12.50 3.66
C LEU A 242 4.78 12.91 3.69
N ALA A 243 5.34 13.29 2.55
CA ALA A 243 6.71 13.80 2.44
C ALA A 243 6.89 15.09 3.25
N TRP A 244 5.93 16.02 3.15
CA TRP A 244 5.89 17.23 3.98
C TRP A 244 5.80 16.90 5.48
N SER A 245 5.02 15.88 5.83
CA SER A 245 4.81 15.43 7.21
C SER A 245 5.91 14.50 7.74
N ALA A 246 6.93 14.14 6.96
CA ALA A 246 7.91 13.11 7.31
C ALA A 246 8.65 13.35 8.65
N ARG A 247 8.94 14.62 8.99
CA ARG A 247 9.55 14.97 10.31
C ARG A 247 8.56 14.74 11.45
N ARG A 248 7.28 15.11 11.24
CA ARG A 248 6.22 14.90 12.23
C ARG A 248 5.95 13.39 12.43
N LEU A 249 6.05 12.59 11.35
CA LEU A 249 5.97 11.13 11.41
C LEU A 249 7.11 10.52 12.25
N ASN A 250 8.34 11.04 12.12
CA ASN A 250 9.46 10.61 12.96
C ASN A 250 9.18 10.88 14.44
N ALA A 251 8.68 12.07 14.77
CA ALA A 251 8.30 12.42 16.15
C ALA A 251 7.18 11.51 16.68
N LEU A 252 6.12 11.27 15.88
CA LEU A 252 5.00 10.42 16.26
C LEU A 252 5.42 8.96 16.52
N ALA A 253 6.37 8.44 15.76
CA ALA A 253 6.91 7.10 15.93
C ALA A 253 7.68 6.91 17.26
N MET A 254 8.23 8.01 17.84
CA MET A 254 8.90 8.00 19.13
C MET A 254 7.95 8.01 20.34
N GLY A 255 6.67 8.21 20.11
CA GLY A 255 5.63 8.25 21.15
C GLY A 255 4.96 9.61 21.28
N ASP A 256 3.77 9.62 21.89
CA ASP A 256 2.92 10.83 21.98
C ASP A 256 3.55 11.91 22.87
N GLU A 257 4.16 11.52 23.99
CA GLU A 257 4.84 12.44 24.90
C GLU A 257 6.05 13.09 24.23
N THR A 258 6.87 12.30 23.54
CA THR A 258 8.02 12.80 22.78
C THR A 258 7.58 13.71 21.63
N ALA A 259 6.52 13.34 20.91
CA ALA A 259 5.94 14.16 19.85
C ALA A 259 5.49 15.53 20.41
N ALA A 260 4.79 15.53 21.55
CA ALA A 260 4.32 16.74 22.20
C ALA A 260 5.50 17.64 22.68
N ALA A 261 6.55 17.05 23.24
CA ALA A 261 7.76 17.76 23.62
C ALA A 261 8.47 18.42 22.42
N LEU A 262 8.34 17.82 21.23
CA LEU A 262 8.84 18.37 19.96
C LEU A 262 7.83 19.32 19.26
N GLY A 263 6.74 19.69 19.92
CA GLY A 263 5.73 20.61 19.40
C GLY A 263 4.77 19.98 18.37
N VAL A 264 4.69 18.63 18.31
CA VAL A 264 3.80 17.91 17.40
C VAL A 264 2.56 17.43 18.16
N ASP A 265 1.39 17.93 17.76
CA ASP A 265 0.10 17.40 18.22
C ASP A 265 -0.17 16.03 17.58
N ALA A 266 0.04 14.97 18.37
CA ALA A 266 -0.14 13.59 17.93
C ALA A 266 -1.59 13.27 17.51
N GLY A 267 -2.58 13.87 18.18
CA GLY A 267 -4.00 13.68 17.87
C GLY A 267 -4.39 14.29 16.52
N ARG A 268 -3.98 15.54 16.28
CA ARG A 268 -4.20 16.22 15.00
C ARG A 268 -3.48 15.50 13.86
N LEU A 269 -2.22 15.14 14.05
CA LEU A 269 -1.45 14.42 13.04
C LEU A 269 -2.06 13.06 12.68
N ARG A 270 -2.52 12.28 13.67
CA ARG A 270 -3.24 11.02 13.40
C ARG A 270 -4.50 11.23 12.60
N LYS A 271 -5.27 12.29 12.88
CA LYS A 271 -6.45 12.63 12.09
C LYS A 271 -6.08 12.95 10.64
N GLU A 272 -5.05 13.77 10.42
CA GLU A 272 -4.54 14.11 9.08
C GLU A 272 -4.11 12.85 8.32
N LEU A 273 -3.29 12.00 8.94
CA LEU A 273 -2.82 10.74 8.35
C LEU A 273 -3.96 9.77 8.04
N PHE A 274 -4.95 9.71 8.93
CA PHE A 274 -6.13 8.88 8.74
C PHE A 274 -6.93 9.33 7.51
N LEU A 275 -7.19 10.62 7.35
CA LEU A 275 -7.90 11.17 6.20
C LEU A 275 -7.13 10.97 4.88
N VAL A 276 -5.83 11.19 4.88
CA VAL A 276 -4.97 10.95 3.71
C VAL A 276 -4.96 9.46 3.36
N SER A 277 -4.86 8.58 4.36
CA SER A 277 -4.93 7.14 4.14
C SER A 277 -6.28 6.71 3.54
N ALA A 278 -7.38 7.29 4.03
CA ALA A 278 -8.71 7.04 3.49
C ALA A 278 -8.83 7.45 2.01
N ALA A 279 -8.41 8.67 1.70
CA ALA A 279 -8.51 9.21 0.34
C ALA A 279 -7.65 8.42 -0.65
N VAL A 280 -6.38 8.17 -0.32
CA VAL A 280 -5.46 7.47 -1.22
C VAL A 280 -5.84 6.00 -1.35
N THR A 281 -6.08 5.28 -0.23
CA THR A 281 -6.46 3.86 -0.29
C THR A 281 -7.82 3.69 -0.96
N GLY A 282 -8.79 4.56 -0.66
CA GLY A 282 -10.10 4.53 -1.32
C GLY A 282 -9.99 4.72 -2.84
N ALA A 283 -9.21 5.70 -3.30
CA ALA A 283 -8.99 5.95 -4.73
C ALA A 283 -8.27 4.77 -5.42
N VAL A 284 -7.27 4.19 -4.75
CA VAL A 284 -6.53 3.04 -5.27
C VAL A 284 -7.42 1.81 -5.36
N VAL A 285 -8.13 1.46 -4.27
CA VAL A 285 -9.02 0.28 -4.22
C VAL A 285 -10.18 0.42 -5.20
N ALA A 286 -10.68 1.63 -5.42
CA ALA A 286 -11.76 1.89 -6.39
C ALA A 286 -11.41 1.49 -7.83
N VAL A 287 -10.13 1.51 -8.20
CA VAL A 287 -9.67 1.17 -9.57
C VAL A 287 -8.98 -0.20 -9.66
N SER A 288 -8.56 -0.78 -8.54
CA SER A 288 -7.77 -2.03 -8.53
C SER A 288 -8.44 -3.16 -7.74
N GLY A 289 -9.56 -2.88 -7.04
CA GLY A 289 -10.06 -3.80 -6.02
C GLY A 289 -9.08 -3.94 -4.85
N ALA A 290 -9.28 -4.96 -4.04
CA ALA A 290 -8.52 -5.18 -2.82
C ALA A 290 -7.16 -5.87 -3.11
N ILE A 291 -6.04 -5.14 -2.99
CA ILE A 291 -4.68 -5.67 -3.14
C ILE A 291 -3.95 -5.56 -1.80
N GLY A 292 -3.91 -6.66 -1.05
CA GLY A 292 -3.27 -6.72 0.28
C GLY A 292 -1.77 -6.92 0.23
N PHE A 293 -1.13 -6.94 1.40
CA PHE A 293 0.28 -7.22 1.65
C PHE A 293 1.28 -6.17 1.14
N VAL A 294 1.01 -5.41 0.11
CA VAL A 294 1.92 -4.39 -0.43
C VAL A 294 2.21 -3.32 0.62
N GLY A 295 1.16 -2.78 1.25
CA GLY A 295 1.27 -1.77 2.30
C GLY A 295 1.88 -2.28 3.62
N LEU A 296 1.85 -3.59 3.84
CA LEU A 296 2.46 -4.23 4.99
C LEU A 296 3.96 -4.52 4.76
N MET A 297 4.25 -5.26 3.69
CA MET A 297 5.55 -5.87 3.44
C MET A 297 6.58 -4.86 2.94
N VAL A 298 6.20 -4.00 1.97
CA VAL A 298 7.15 -3.09 1.33
C VAL A 298 7.75 -2.08 2.30
N PRO A 299 6.98 -1.35 3.13
CA PRO A 299 7.55 -0.44 4.12
C PRO A 299 8.46 -1.15 5.12
N HIS A 300 8.09 -2.36 5.52
CA HIS A 300 8.88 -3.17 6.45
C HIS A 300 10.22 -3.58 5.83
N ALA A 301 10.23 -4.11 4.61
CA ALA A 301 11.44 -4.50 3.89
C ALA A 301 12.36 -3.29 3.61
N VAL A 302 11.79 -2.16 3.19
CA VAL A 302 12.54 -0.93 2.93
C VAL A 302 13.16 -0.37 4.21
N ARG A 303 12.46 -0.45 5.34
CA ARG A 303 12.99 -0.03 6.65
C ARG A 303 14.26 -0.78 7.03
N MET A 304 14.36 -2.06 6.66
CA MET A 304 15.58 -2.85 6.89
C MET A 304 16.78 -2.39 6.03
N LEU A 305 16.51 -1.76 4.87
CA LEU A 305 17.55 -1.31 3.94
C LEU A 305 18.01 0.13 4.23
N VAL A 306 17.05 1.05 4.44
CA VAL A 306 17.34 2.48 4.56
C VAL A 306 17.19 3.04 5.98
N GLY A 307 16.72 2.22 6.92
CA GLY A 307 16.48 2.60 8.32
C GLY A 307 15.08 3.13 8.56
N ALA A 308 14.79 3.60 9.78
CA ALA A 308 13.47 3.99 10.24
C ALA A 308 13.08 5.46 9.95
N ASP A 309 13.98 6.26 9.35
CA ASP A 309 13.68 7.65 9.01
C ASP A 309 12.61 7.74 7.92
N HIS A 310 11.48 8.36 8.24
CA HIS A 310 10.33 8.48 7.33
C HIS A 310 10.64 9.26 6.05
N ARG A 311 11.62 10.18 6.05
CA ARG A 311 12.07 10.85 4.82
C ARG A 311 12.65 9.86 3.82
N ARG A 312 13.48 8.93 4.32
CA ARG A 312 14.09 7.86 3.50
C ARG A 312 13.06 6.82 3.09
N LEU A 313 12.18 6.44 4.02
CA LEU A 313 11.12 5.47 3.76
C LEU A 313 10.16 5.95 2.67
N LEU A 314 9.70 7.19 2.74
CA LEU A 314 8.77 7.77 1.77
C LEU A 314 9.42 8.06 0.41
N ALA A 315 10.75 8.18 0.34
CA ALA A 315 11.46 8.28 -0.94
C ALA A 315 11.62 6.92 -1.62
N VAL A 316 11.77 5.83 -0.87
CA VAL A 316 12.14 4.51 -1.41
C VAL A 316 10.94 3.56 -1.49
N ALA A 317 10.09 3.50 -0.47
CA ALA A 317 8.99 2.53 -0.41
C ALA A 317 8.00 2.65 -1.58
N PRO A 318 7.60 3.84 -2.04
CA PRO A 318 6.72 3.97 -3.19
C PRO A 318 7.33 3.39 -4.48
N LEU A 319 8.62 3.62 -4.72
CA LEU A 319 9.32 3.08 -5.90
C LEU A 319 9.40 1.55 -5.86
N VAL A 320 9.73 0.99 -4.69
CA VAL A 320 9.78 -0.47 -4.51
C VAL A 320 8.38 -1.08 -4.67
N GLY A 321 7.36 -0.44 -4.12
CA GLY A 321 5.98 -0.88 -4.27
C GLY A 321 5.48 -0.84 -5.71
N ALA A 322 5.83 0.22 -6.45
CA ALA A 322 5.53 0.35 -7.87
C ALA A 322 6.15 -0.80 -8.69
N VAL A 323 7.45 -1.02 -8.51
CA VAL A 323 8.17 -2.12 -9.18
C VAL A 323 7.56 -3.47 -8.82
N LEU A 324 7.35 -3.73 -7.52
CA LEU A 324 6.76 -4.98 -7.05
C LEU A 324 5.42 -5.26 -7.73
N LEU A 325 4.52 -4.28 -7.76
CA LEU A 325 3.17 -4.52 -8.25
C LEU A 325 3.13 -4.66 -9.79
N ILE A 326 4.01 -3.99 -10.54
CA ILE A 326 4.18 -4.24 -11.98
C ILE A 326 4.56 -5.71 -12.21
N TRP A 327 5.55 -6.24 -11.48
CA TRP A 327 5.98 -7.62 -11.67
C TRP A 327 4.94 -8.64 -11.22
N VAL A 328 4.19 -8.36 -10.16
CA VAL A 328 3.05 -9.20 -9.75
C VAL A 328 1.96 -9.18 -10.83
N ASP A 329 1.68 -8.03 -11.43
CA ASP A 329 0.73 -7.93 -12.54
C ASP A 329 1.21 -8.69 -13.80
N ILE A 330 2.49 -8.62 -14.13
CA ILE A 330 3.07 -9.45 -15.21
C ILE A 330 2.86 -10.95 -14.92
N LEU A 331 3.19 -11.38 -13.71
CA LEU A 331 2.98 -12.77 -13.29
C LEU A 331 1.51 -13.18 -13.36
N SER A 332 0.57 -12.30 -12.98
CA SER A 332 -0.86 -12.58 -13.03
C SER A 332 -1.36 -12.94 -14.43
N ARG A 333 -0.72 -12.34 -15.46
CA ARG A 333 -1.08 -12.52 -16.87
C ARG A 333 -0.38 -13.69 -17.56
N VAL A 334 0.73 -14.18 -16.99
CA VAL A 334 1.60 -15.15 -17.68
C VAL A 334 1.48 -16.57 -17.09
N VAL A 335 1.31 -16.68 -15.76
CA VAL A 335 1.41 -17.95 -15.03
C VAL A 335 0.35 -18.98 -15.47
N LEU A 336 -0.89 -18.54 -15.70
CA LEU A 336 -2.00 -19.42 -16.12
C LEU A 336 -2.61 -18.99 -17.46
N ALA A 337 -1.83 -18.33 -18.35
CA ALA A 337 -2.35 -17.86 -19.63
C ALA A 337 -3.09 -18.97 -20.39
N PRO A 338 -4.27 -18.68 -21.00
CA PRO A 338 -4.88 -17.37 -21.21
C PRO A 338 -5.69 -16.82 -20.01
N ALA A 339 -5.89 -17.59 -18.95
CA ALA A 339 -6.61 -17.12 -17.75
C ALA A 339 -5.68 -16.23 -16.91
N GLU A 340 -6.24 -15.14 -16.36
CA GLU A 340 -5.51 -14.24 -15.48
C GLU A 340 -5.77 -14.59 -14.00
N LEU A 341 -4.70 -14.58 -13.21
CA LEU A 341 -4.79 -14.72 -11.76
C LEU A 341 -5.14 -13.37 -11.13
N PRO A 342 -6.00 -13.33 -10.10
CA PRO A 342 -6.21 -12.10 -9.33
C PRO A 342 -4.90 -11.63 -8.68
N VAL A 343 -4.60 -10.33 -8.84
CA VAL A 343 -3.35 -9.72 -8.32
C VAL A 343 -3.25 -9.84 -6.80
N GLY A 344 -4.38 -9.68 -6.09
CA GLY A 344 -4.42 -9.80 -4.63
C GLY A 344 -4.08 -11.20 -4.13
N VAL A 345 -4.44 -12.26 -4.89
CA VAL A 345 -4.03 -13.64 -4.56
C VAL A 345 -2.51 -13.79 -4.68
N LEU A 346 -1.91 -13.28 -5.75
CA LEU A 346 -0.47 -13.36 -5.95
C LEU A 346 0.30 -12.55 -4.90
N THR A 347 -0.18 -11.33 -4.56
CA THR A 347 0.45 -10.55 -3.48
C THR A 347 0.38 -11.28 -2.14
N ALA A 348 -0.70 -12.01 -1.86
CA ALA A 348 -0.83 -12.80 -0.63
C ALA A 348 0.10 -14.03 -0.66
N VAL A 349 0.13 -14.79 -1.76
CA VAL A 349 0.98 -15.98 -1.92
C VAL A 349 2.47 -15.64 -1.79
N ILE A 350 2.89 -14.50 -2.33
CA ILE A 350 4.28 -14.01 -2.22
C ILE A 350 4.50 -13.34 -0.85
N GLY A 351 3.54 -12.54 -0.41
CA GLY A 351 3.66 -11.69 0.77
C GLY A 351 3.72 -12.47 2.07
N VAL A 352 2.87 -13.50 2.24
CA VAL A 352 2.83 -14.29 3.49
C VAL A 352 4.17 -14.99 3.77
N PRO A 353 4.78 -15.77 2.86
CA PRO A 353 6.08 -16.39 3.10
C PRO A 353 7.18 -15.36 3.35
N CYS A 354 7.23 -14.29 2.54
CA CYS A 354 8.21 -13.22 2.73
C CYS A 354 8.09 -12.58 4.11
N PHE A 355 6.86 -12.31 4.54
CA PHE A 355 6.58 -11.72 5.85
C PHE A 355 7.01 -12.65 6.99
N VAL A 356 6.67 -13.93 6.93
CA VAL A 356 7.08 -14.94 7.92
C VAL A 356 8.61 -15.04 8.00
N LEU A 357 9.30 -15.04 6.87
CA LEU A 357 10.76 -15.06 6.81
C LEU A 357 11.38 -13.80 7.42
N LEU A 358 10.80 -12.61 7.16
CA LEU A 358 11.25 -11.35 7.73
C LEU A 358 11.09 -11.35 9.26
N MET A 359 9.98 -11.86 9.77
CA MET A 359 9.74 -11.97 11.22
C MET A 359 10.73 -12.92 11.91
N ARG A 360 11.08 -14.05 11.26
CA ARG A 360 12.03 -15.02 11.83
C ARG A 360 13.45 -14.49 11.97
N ARG A 361 13.85 -13.53 11.13
CA ARG A 361 15.25 -13.06 11.08
C ARG A 361 15.63 -12.03 12.14
N ARG A 362 14.69 -11.44 12.89
CA ARG A 362 14.99 -10.48 13.97
C ARG A 362 13.94 -10.51 15.09
N SER A 363 14.43 -10.52 16.34
CA SER A 363 13.69 -10.06 17.52
C SER A 363 13.47 -8.54 17.34
N TYR A 364 12.29 -8.12 16.90
CA TYR A 364 11.99 -6.73 16.54
C TYR A 364 11.34 -6.01 17.72
N THR A 365 12.07 -5.07 18.32
CA THR A 365 11.50 -4.06 19.21
C THR A 365 11.24 -2.79 18.40
N PHE A 366 9.96 -2.42 18.29
CA PHE A 366 9.54 -1.14 17.70
C PHE A 366 9.83 -0.03 18.73
N GLY A 367 10.67 0.95 18.36
CA GLY A 367 11.16 1.96 19.28
C GLY A 367 12.36 1.39 20.07
N GLY A 368 13.57 1.56 19.55
CA GLY A 368 14.79 1.15 20.24
C GLY A 368 14.83 1.72 21.66
N ALA A 369 15.09 0.83 22.64
CA ALA A 369 15.60 1.23 23.95
C ALA A 369 17.02 1.76 23.81
#